data_cb99705bfbd4abcd9e75de6841e5b96a
#
_entry.id   cb99705bfbd4abcd9e75de6841e5b96a
#
_cell.length_a   1.000
_cell.length_b   1.000
_cell.length_c   1.000
_cell.angle_alpha   90.00
_cell.angle_beta   90.00
_cell.angle_gamma   90.00
#
_symmetry.space_group_name_H-M   'P 1'
#
loop_
_entity.id
_entity.type
_entity.pdbx_description
1 polymer ?
#
loop_
_entity_poly.entity_id
_entity_poly.type
_entity_poly.pdbx_seq_one_letter_code
_entity_poly.pdbx_strand_id
1 'polypeptide(L)' 'CEYCIMSHTAGARGKGMTPEMYGELMAVVALANETNRFANGYRVDVDARFASPAPA' A
#
# COMPACT_ATOMS: atom_id res chain seq x y z
N CYS A 1 4.44 -7.08 -10.38
CA CYS A 1 4.58 -7.01 -11.85
C CYS A 1 5.66 -6.00 -12.21
N GLU A 2 6.68 -6.46 -12.92
CA GLU A 2 7.81 -5.59 -13.32
C GLU A 2 7.35 -4.41 -14.17
N TYR A 3 6.48 -4.67 -15.12
CA TYR A 3 5.93 -3.61 -15.96
C TYR A 3 5.25 -2.53 -15.13
N CYS A 4 4.44 -2.94 -14.16
CA CYS A 4 3.72 -2.00 -13.29
C CYS A 4 4.68 -1.17 -12.44
N ILE A 5 5.71 -1.82 -11.88
CA ILE A 5 6.71 -1.13 -11.07
C ILE A 5 7.44 -0.10 -11.91
N MET A 6 7.90 -0.46 -13.08
CA MET A 6 8.66 0.44 -13.94
C MET A 6 7.80 1.60 -14.46
N SER A 7 6.60 1.31 -14.92
CA SER A 7 5.73 2.34 -15.49
C SER A 7 5.24 3.33 -14.43
N HIS A 8 4.81 2.84 -13.27
CA HIS A 8 4.34 3.73 -12.20
C HIS A 8 5.48 4.50 -11.55
N THR A 9 6.66 3.89 -11.41
CA THR A 9 7.84 4.60 -10.90
C THR A 9 8.24 5.71 -11.85
N ALA A 10 8.28 5.45 -13.15
CA ALA A 10 8.58 6.48 -14.15
C ALA A 10 7.54 7.60 -14.13
N GLY A 11 6.27 7.25 -14.01
CA GLY A 11 5.18 8.23 -13.89
C GLY A 11 5.34 9.12 -12.66
N ALA A 12 5.65 8.53 -11.51
CA ALA A 12 5.85 9.27 -10.27
C ALA A 12 7.06 10.19 -10.35
N ARG A 13 8.16 9.72 -10.93
CA ARG A 13 9.35 10.55 -11.15
C ARG A 13 9.04 11.74 -12.06
N GLY A 14 8.24 11.53 -13.09
CA GLY A 14 7.78 12.60 -13.98
C GLY A 14 6.93 13.64 -13.25
N LYS A 15 6.34 13.30 -12.09
CA LYS A 15 5.58 14.22 -11.25
C LYS A 15 6.41 14.80 -10.10
N GLY A 16 7.72 14.56 -10.07
CA GLY A 16 8.63 15.17 -9.12
C GLY A 16 9.10 14.29 -7.96
N MET A 17 8.84 12.97 -8.02
CA MET A 17 9.33 12.07 -6.98
C MET A 17 10.86 11.99 -7.03
N THR A 18 11.49 12.28 -5.89
CA THR A 18 12.95 12.16 -5.74
C THR A 18 13.34 10.76 -5.29
N PRO A 19 14.65 10.38 -5.41
CA PRO A 19 15.11 9.11 -4.87
C PRO A 19 14.83 8.94 -3.37
N GLU A 20 14.95 10.03 -2.60
CA GLU A 20 14.66 10.02 -1.16
C GLU A 20 13.18 9.74 -0.90
N MET A 21 12.31 10.37 -1.66
CA MET A 21 10.87 10.13 -1.57
C MET A 21 10.52 8.69 -1.95
N TYR A 22 11.19 8.15 -2.94
CA TYR A 22 11.01 6.75 -3.33
C TYR A 22 11.37 5.81 -2.19
N GLY A 23 12.48 6.07 -1.49
CA GLY A 23 12.88 5.28 -0.33
C GLY A 23 11.84 5.32 0.80
N GLU A 24 11.31 6.49 1.08
CA GLU A 24 10.25 6.64 2.08
C GLU A 24 8.97 5.92 1.67
N LEU A 25 8.61 6.03 0.40
CA LEU A 25 7.45 5.33 -0.15
C LEU A 25 7.61 3.81 -0.01
N MET A 26 8.78 3.29 -0.33
CA MET A 26 9.03 1.85 -0.21
C MET A 26 8.97 1.38 1.24
N ALA A 27 9.39 2.20 2.20
CA ALA A 27 9.24 1.87 3.62
C ALA A 27 7.76 1.74 4.02
N VAL A 28 6.91 2.65 3.55
CA VAL A 28 5.47 2.59 3.80
C VAL A 28 4.85 1.36 3.15
N VAL A 29 5.23 1.06 1.91
CA VAL A 29 4.73 -0.11 1.19
C VAL A 29 5.11 -1.40 1.93
N ALA A 30 6.35 -1.50 2.38
CA ALA A 30 6.82 -2.66 3.14
C ALA A 30 6.02 -2.85 4.43
N LEU A 31 5.81 -1.76 5.18
CA LEU A 31 5.03 -1.81 6.41
C LEU A 31 3.58 -2.21 6.14
N ALA A 32 2.96 -1.66 5.11
CA ALA A 32 1.60 -2.00 4.74
C ALA A 32 1.45 -3.49 4.38
N ASN A 33 2.41 -4.04 3.65
CA ASN A 33 2.41 -5.47 3.33
C ASN A 33 2.60 -6.33 4.57
N GLU A 34 3.47 -5.93 5.49
CA GLU A 34 3.67 -6.64 6.75
C GLU A 34 2.38 -6.69 7.57
N THR A 35 1.74 -5.53 7.77
CA THR A 35 0.49 -5.47 8.56
C THR A 35 -0.63 -6.25 7.90
N ASN A 36 -0.73 -6.22 6.58
CA ASN A 36 -1.72 -7.00 5.85
C ASN A 36 -1.50 -8.50 6.02
N ARG A 37 -0.24 -8.95 6.00
CA ARG A 37 0.09 -10.36 6.22
C ARG A 37 -0.32 -10.81 7.62
N PHE A 38 -0.03 -9.99 8.63
CA PHE A 38 -0.43 -10.29 10.00
C PHE A 38 -1.96 -10.33 10.14
N ALA A 39 -2.65 -9.34 9.60
CA ALA A 39 -4.11 -9.28 9.67
C ALA A 39 -4.75 -10.51 9.02
N ASN A 40 -4.24 -10.92 7.87
CA ASN A 40 -4.75 -12.09 7.16
C ASN A 40 -4.38 -13.39 7.89
N GLY A 41 -3.15 -13.49 8.39
CA GLY A 41 -2.66 -14.69 9.06
C GLY A 41 -3.40 -14.97 10.36
N TYR A 42 -3.70 -13.94 11.12
CA TYR A 42 -4.42 -14.05 12.38
C TYR A 42 -5.94 -13.88 12.22
N ARG A 43 -6.43 -13.63 11.02
CA ARG A 43 -7.85 -13.40 10.74
C ARG A 43 -8.45 -12.36 11.66
N VAL A 44 -7.77 -11.20 11.73
CA VAL A 44 -8.20 -10.10 12.57
C VAL A 44 -9.60 -9.65 12.15
N ASP A 45 -10.51 -9.59 13.10
CA ASP A 45 -11.89 -9.18 12.84
C ASP A 45 -11.96 -7.69 12.51
N VAL A 46 -12.94 -7.36 11.67
CA VAL A 46 -13.24 -5.96 11.36
C VAL A 46 -13.97 -5.34 12.54
N ASP A 47 -13.57 -4.13 12.93
CA ASP A 47 -14.28 -3.40 13.98
C ASP A 47 -15.77 -3.23 13.63
N ALA A 48 -16.64 -3.37 14.62
CA ALA A 48 -18.08 -3.32 14.38
C ALA A 48 -18.52 -2.07 13.62
N ARG A 49 -17.88 -0.92 13.90
CA ARG A 49 -18.21 0.34 13.24
C ARG A 49 -17.91 0.33 11.72
N PHE A 50 -17.06 -0.57 11.25
CA PHE A 50 -16.72 -0.71 9.83
C PHE A 50 -17.35 -1.94 9.19
N ALA A 51 -18.04 -2.78 9.96
CA ALA A 51 -18.56 -4.06 9.48
C ALA A 51 -19.88 -3.90 8.71
N SER A 52 -20.59 -2.80 8.87
CA SER A 52 -21.82 -2.55 8.13
C SER A 52 -21.49 -2.31 6.66
N PRO A 53 -22.26 -2.91 5.73
CA PRO A 53 -22.04 -2.65 4.33
C PRO A 53 -22.23 -1.17 4.03
N ALA A 54 -21.31 -0.61 3.23
CA ALA A 54 -21.46 0.78 2.80
C ALA A 54 -22.71 0.93 1.94
N PRO A 55 -23.42 2.06 2.06
CA PRO A 55 -24.53 2.33 1.13
C PRO A 55 -24.00 2.37 -0.28
N ALA A 56 -24.76 1.78 -1.18
CA ALA A 56 -24.38 1.72 -2.60
C ALA A 56 -24.33 3.12 -3.23
#